data_58054f653c2dedeb0780c67f450bee51
#
_entry.id   58054f653c2dedeb0780c67f450bee51
#
_cell.length_a   1.000
_cell.length_b   1.000
_cell.length_c   1.000
_cell.angle_alpha   90.00
_cell.angle_beta   90.00
_cell.angle_gamma   90.00
#
_symmetry.space_group_name_H-M   'P 1'
#
loop_
_entity.id
_entity.type
_entity.pdbx_description
1 polymer ?
#
loop_
_entity_poly.entity_id
_entity_poly.type
_entity_poly.pdbx_seq_one_letter_code
_entity_poly.pdbx_strand_id
1 'polypeptide(L)'
;MKFPNGASIQEADIAIIGGGISGASAAYELAAVSSVILLERESHCGYHSTGRSAASFTENYGNAVIRRLAIASRSFLEAPPEGFCDHPLMLPRGMLTIARQDQLGRLEEELERARQLVPSIHRVSPEQALARVPVLRADYVAGAIVEPGSREIDVNELHQGFLRNARKRGGLIVTNAGVDAIERHKDRWILQTSQGLFAAPI
;
A
#
# COMPACT_ATOMS: atom_id res chain seq x y z
N MET A 1 -27.84 -19.35 13.06
CA MET A 1 -27.38 -19.51 14.45
C MET A 1 -27.93 -18.33 15.25
N LYS A 2 -28.61 -18.52 16.38
CA LYS A 2 -29.11 -17.42 17.21
C LYS A 2 -28.17 -17.29 18.41
N PHE A 3 -27.44 -16.21 18.50
CA PHE A 3 -26.72 -15.82 19.71
C PHE A 3 -27.70 -15.20 20.75
N PRO A 4 -27.33 -15.11 22.05
CA PRO A 4 -28.25 -14.80 23.14
C PRO A 4 -29.12 -13.55 22.98
N ASN A 5 -28.81 -12.66 22.06
CA ASN A 5 -29.50 -11.38 21.84
C ASN A 5 -30.29 -11.30 20.51
N GLY A 6 -30.52 -12.39 19.80
CA GLY A 6 -31.28 -12.38 18.55
C GLY A 6 -30.59 -11.65 17.38
N ALA A 7 -29.32 -11.30 17.51
CA ALA A 7 -28.58 -10.62 16.46
C ALA A 7 -28.40 -11.55 15.24
N SER A 8 -28.69 -11.02 14.06
CA SER A 8 -28.40 -11.70 12.80
C SER A 8 -26.91 -11.65 12.54
N ILE A 9 -26.33 -12.77 12.12
CA ILE A 9 -24.93 -12.85 11.69
C ILE A 9 -24.88 -12.60 10.19
N GLN A 10 -24.01 -11.68 9.78
CA GLN A 10 -23.66 -11.53 8.36
C GLN A 10 -22.54 -12.47 8.00
N GLU A 11 -22.75 -13.30 6.99
CA GLU A 11 -21.82 -14.34 6.61
C GLU A 11 -21.17 -14.03 5.26
N ALA A 12 -19.88 -14.40 5.13
CA ALA A 12 -19.16 -14.42 3.87
C ALA A 12 -18.18 -15.60 3.85
N ASP A 13 -17.53 -15.83 2.72
CA ASP A 13 -16.44 -16.80 2.60
C ASP A 13 -15.15 -16.27 3.25
N ILE A 14 -14.95 -14.94 3.19
CA ILE A 14 -13.74 -14.29 3.69
C ILE A 14 -14.11 -13.02 4.46
N ALA A 15 -13.52 -12.86 5.66
CA ALA A 15 -13.59 -11.63 6.43
C ALA A 15 -12.21 -10.97 6.49
N ILE A 16 -12.14 -9.69 6.11
CA ILE A 16 -10.93 -8.88 6.12
C ILE A 16 -11.05 -7.82 7.20
N ILE A 17 -10.06 -7.74 8.08
CA ILE A 17 -10.02 -6.75 9.17
C ILE A 17 -9.06 -5.63 8.79
N GLY A 18 -9.58 -4.43 8.67
CA GLY A 18 -8.87 -3.20 8.33
C GLY A 18 -9.00 -2.79 6.87
N GLY A 19 -9.51 -1.58 6.66
CA GLY A 19 -9.74 -0.95 5.36
C GLY A 19 -8.57 -0.09 4.86
N GLY A 20 -7.33 -0.38 5.28
CA GLY A 20 -6.13 0.21 4.68
C GLY A 20 -5.84 -0.35 3.28
N ILE A 21 -4.74 0.09 2.66
CA ILE A 21 -4.38 -0.32 1.29
C ILE A 21 -4.28 -1.84 1.14
N SER A 22 -3.76 -2.56 2.14
CA SER A 22 -3.62 -4.01 2.12
C SER A 22 -4.98 -4.71 2.15
N GLY A 23 -5.89 -4.29 3.06
CA GLY A 23 -7.24 -4.87 3.12
C GLY A 23 -8.07 -4.51 1.90
N ALA A 24 -7.97 -3.29 1.39
CA ALA A 24 -8.69 -2.84 0.21
C ALA A 24 -8.25 -3.61 -1.06
N SER A 25 -6.94 -3.80 -1.24
CA SER A 25 -6.42 -4.59 -2.37
C SER A 25 -6.79 -6.07 -2.26
N ALA A 26 -6.70 -6.66 -1.05
CA ALA A 26 -7.14 -8.04 -0.81
C ALA A 26 -8.65 -8.20 -1.10
N ALA A 27 -9.48 -7.25 -0.64
CA ALA A 27 -10.92 -7.27 -0.92
C ALA A 27 -11.22 -7.19 -2.41
N TYR A 28 -10.49 -6.35 -3.15
CA TYR A 28 -10.63 -6.26 -4.61
C TYR A 28 -10.33 -7.58 -5.32
N GLU A 29 -9.20 -8.21 -4.99
CA GLU A 29 -8.80 -9.46 -5.63
C GLU A 29 -9.73 -10.62 -5.25
N LEU A 30 -10.02 -10.77 -3.96
CA LEU A 30 -10.80 -11.89 -3.45
C LEU A 30 -12.30 -11.80 -3.80
N ALA A 31 -12.87 -10.61 -3.90
CA ALA A 31 -14.25 -10.43 -4.32
C ALA A 31 -14.51 -10.82 -5.78
N ALA A 32 -13.48 -11.10 -6.57
CA ALA A 32 -13.63 -11.67 -7.91
C ALA A 32 -14.05 -13.15 -7.90
N VAL A 33 -13.78 -13.87 -6.81
CA VAL A 33 -13.93 -15.35 -6.73
C VAL A 33 -14.66 -15.83 -5.48
N SER A 34 -14.93 -14.93 -4.51
CA SER A 34 -15.53 -15.28 -3.22
C SER A 34 -16.39 -14.14 -2.69
N SER A 35 -17.33 -14.43 -1.80
CA SER A 35 -18.00 -13.40 -1.02
C SER A 35 -17.05 -12.82 0.05
N VAL A 36 -16.93 -11.50 0.13
CA VAL A 36 -15.97 -10.80 1.00
C VAL A 36 -16.68 -9.77 1.86
N ILE A 37 -16.35 -9.75 3.15
CA ILE A 37 -16.69 -8.68 4.08
C ILE A 37 -15.39 -8.03 4.55
N LEU A 38 -15.27 -6.69 4.38
CA LEU A 38 -14.19 -5.89 4.92
C LEU A 38 -14.73 -5.04 6.07
N LEU A 39 -14.12 -5.17 7.26
CA LEU A 39 -14.47 -4.46 8.48
C LEU A 39 -13.42 -3.39 8.78
N GLU A 40 -13.83 -2.12 8.88
CA GLU A 40 -12.98 -1.00 9.24
C GLU A 40 -13.49 -0.34 10.53
N ARG A 41 -12.57 -0.08 11.47
CA ARG A 41 -12.95 0.54 12.75
C ARG A 41 -13.30 2.01 12.63
N GLU A 42 -12.62 2.72 11.73
CA GLU A 42 -12.83 4.15 11.52
C GLU A 42 -14.08 4.44 10.68
N SER A 43 -14.49 5.70 10.64
CA SER A 43 -15.63 6.15 9.82
C SER A 43 -15.35 6.05 8.31
N HIS A 44 -14.09 5.96 7.92
CA HIS A 44 -13.67 5.78 6.52
C HIS A 44 -12.40 4.92 6.43
N CYS A 45 -12.27 4.19 5.35
CA CYS A 45 -11.11 3.38 5.07
C CYS A 45 -9.88 4.25 4.77
N GLY A 46 -8.67 3.74 5.08
CA GLY A 46 -7.41 4.42 4.77
C GLY A 46 -6.98 5.51 5.75
N TYR A 47 -7.67 5.67 6.88
CA TYR A 47 -7.44 6.75 7.84
C TYR A 47 -6.03 6.80 8.43
N HIS A 48 -5.40 5.64 8.68
CA HIS A 48 -4.10 5.55 9.33
C HIS A 48 -2.94 5.60 8.32
N SER A 49 -2.10 4.56 8.27
CA SER A 49 -0.86 4.51 7.49
C SER A 49 -1.07 4.79 5.99
N THR A 50 -2.18 4.36 5.41
CA THR A 50 -2.50 4.59 4.00
C THR A 50 -2.63 6.07 3.68
N GLY A 51 -3.45 6.80 4.44
CA GLY A 51 -3.66 8.23 4.24
C GLY A 51 -2.50 9.12 4.71
N ARG A 52 -1.49 8.54 5.37
CA ARG A 52 -0.31 9.25 5.90
C ARG A 52 1.00 8.77 5.28
N SER A 53 0.91 8.08 4.14
CA SER A 53 2.08 7.53 3.45
C SER A 53 2.88 8.62 2.75
N ALA A 54 4.16 8.33 2.45
CA ALA A 54 5.01 9.23 1.65
C ALA A 54 4.62 9.25 0.16
N ALA A 55 3.62 8.46 -0.25
CA ALA A 55 3.09 8.39 -1.60
C ALA A 55 4.17 8.15 -2.67
N SER A 56 5.19 7.39 -2.34
CA SER A 56 6.35 7.16 -3.21
C SER A 56 6.42 5.72 -3.69
N PHE A 57 6.54 5.55 -4.99
CA PHE A 57 6.91 4.28 -5.60
C PHE A 57 8.40 4.27 -5.92
N THR A 58 9.09 3.27 -5.42
CA THR A 58 10.49 2.99 -5.71
C THR A 58 10.71 1.49 -5.80
N GLU A 59 11.47 1.06 -6.77
CA GLU A 59 11.88 -0.34 -6.95
C GLU A 59 13.11 -0.69 -6.10
N ASN A 60 13.68 0.30 -5.42
CA ASN A 60 14.89 0.15 -4.61
C ASN A 60 14.63 0.09 -3.10
N TYR A 61 13.40 -0.02 -2.65
CA TYR A 61 13.08 -0.05 -1.23
C TYR A 61 13.15 -1.47 -0.65
N GLY A 62 13.74 -1.59 0.54
CA GLY A 62 13.75 -2.83 1.31
C GLY A 62 14.71 -3.90 0.80
N ASN A 63 14.41 -5.15 1.14
CA ASN A 63 15.21 -6.31 0.73
C ASN A 63 14.87 -6.78 -0.70
N ALA A 64 15.61 -7.76 -1.21
CA ALA A 64 15.43 -8.25 -2.58
C ALA A 64 14.02 -8.77 -2.89
N VAL A 65 13.30 -9.30 -1.90
CA VAL A 65 11.93 -9.78 -2.09
C VAL A 65 10.98 -8.60 -2.30
N ILE A 66 11.07 -7.58 -1.44
CA ILE A 66 10.24 -6.37 -1.54
C ILE A 66 10.50 -5.64 -2.86
N ARG A 67 11.77 -5.52 -3.28
CA ARG A 67 12.14 -4.91 -4.57
C ARG A 67 11.51 -5.63 -5.75
N ARG A 68 11.54 -6.98 -5.77
CA ARG A 68 10.90 -7.79 -6.83
C ARG A 68 9.38 -7.63 -6.84
N LEU A 69 8.75 -7.54 -5.67
CA LEU A 69 7.31 -7.27 -5.57
C LEU A 69 6.98 -5.87 -6.08
N ALA A 70 7.78 -4.85 -5.77
CA ALA A 70 7.60 -3.50 -6.30
C ALA A 70 7.72 -3.49 -7.84
N ILE A 71 8.75 -4.13 -8.40
CA ILE A 71 8.92 -4.28 -9.86
C ILE A 71 7.70 -4.97 -10.49
N ALA A 72 7.23 -6.07 -9.89
CA ALA A 72 6.06 -6.79 -10.40
C ALA A 72 4.76 -5.97 -10.34
N SER A 73 4.64 -5.06 -9.36
CA SER A 73 3.46 -4.19 -9.21
C SER A 73 3.44 -3.00 -10.18
N ARG A 74 4.57 -2.65 -10.80
CA ARG A 74 4.70 -1.47 -11.67
C ARG A 74 3.68 -1.47 -12.80
N SER A 75 3.52 -2.60 -13.51
CA SER A 75 2.62 -2.68 -14.67
C SER A 75 1.16 -2.38 -14.32
N PHE A 76 0.70 -2.86 -13.16
CA PHE A 76 -0.64 -2.54 -12.68
C PHE A 76 -0.79 -1.05 -12.34
N LEU A 77 0.23 -0.46 -11.70
CA LEU A 77 0.19 0.95 -11.29
C LEU A 77 0.31 1.92 -12.48
N GLU A 78 1.06 1.55 -13.53
CA GLU A 78 1.19 2.35 -14.76
C GLU A 78 -0.01 2.23 -15.69
N ALA A 79 -0.63 1.05 -15.74
CA ALA A 79 -1.76 0.74 -16.61
C ALA A 79 -2.80 -0.11 -15.86
N PRO A 80 -3.53 0.46 -14.89
CA PRO A 80 -4.57 -0.27 -14.18
C PRO A 80 -5.68 -0.70 -15.14
N PRO A 81 -6.47 -1.74 -14.80
CA PRO A 81 -7.60 -2.17 -15.63
C PRO A 81 -8.58 -1.04 -15.92
N GLU A 82 -9.23 -1.10 -17.07
CA GLU A 82 -10.25 -0.11 -17.47
C GLU A 82 -11.32 0.06 -16.39
N GLY A 83 -11.65 1.31 -16.07
CA GLY A 83 -12.62 1.67 -15.05
C GLY A 83 -12.17 1.43 -13.60
N PHE A 84 -10.88 1.14 -13.39
CA PHE A 84 -10.30 1.03 -12.05
C PHE A 84 -10.17 2.40 -11.37
N CYS A 85 -9.70 3.40 -12.10
CA CYS A 85 -9.48 4.77 -11.63
C CYS A 85 -9.82 5.79 -12.70
N ASP A 86 -10.06 7.03 -12.29
CA ASP A 86 -10.41 8.13 -13.20
C ASP A 86 -9.18 8.95 -13.64
N HIS A 87 -8.06 8.81 -12.92
CA HIS A 87 -6.81 9.54 -13.13
C HIS A 87 -5.60 8.60 -13.08
N PRO A 88 -4.46 8.98 -13.66
CA PRO A 88 -3.23 8.20 -13.57
C PRO A 88 -2.82 7.97 -12.11
N LEU A 89 -2.52 6.73 -11.76
CA LEU A 89 -2.08 6.36 -10.41
C LEU A 89 -0.65 6.77 -10.12
N MET A 90 0.19 6.93 -11.13
CA MET A 90 1.60 7.28 -10.98
C MET A 90 1.98 8.51 -11.78
N LEU A 91 2.68 9.44 -11.12
CA LEU A 91 3.24 10.64 -11.73
C LEU A 91 4.77 10.63 -11.65
N PRO A 92 5.48 11.21 -12.64
CA PRO A 92 6.93 11.35 -12.58
C PRO A 92 7.37 12.14 -11.35
N ARG A 93 8.33 11.61 -10.60
CA ARG A 93 8.89 12.30 -9.41
C ARG A 93 10.40 12.25 -9.37
N GLY A 94 11.00 11.07 -9.50
CA GLY A 94 12.40 10.80 -9.19
C GLY A 94 12.66 10.78 -7.68
N MET A 95 13.81 10.22 -7.30
CA MET A 95 14.27 10.19 -5.92
C MET A 95 15.75 10.54 -5.87
N LEU A 96 16.14 11.41 -4.94
CA LEU A 96 17.51 11.79 -4.65
C LEU A 96 17.85 11.33 -3.24
N THR A 97 18.82 10.44 -3.11
CA THR A 97 19.41 10.06 -1.82
C THR A 97 20.76 10.76 -1.67
N ILE A 98 20.91 11.53 -0.60
CA ILE A 98 22.13 12.29 -0.30
C ILE A 98 22.91 11.65 0.84
N ALA A 99 24.21 11.86 0.86
CA ALA A 99 25.09 11.38 1.92
C ALA A 99 26.10 12.45 2.36
N ARG A 100 26.39 12.46 3.65
CA ARG A 100 27.53 13.19 4.21
C ARG A 100 28.83 12.42 3.93
N GLN A 101 29.97 13.06 4.21
CA GLN A 101 31.29 12.47 4.02
C GLN A 101 31.47 11.12 4.73
N ASP A 102 30.98 10.99 5.96
CA ASP A 102 31.02 9.77 6.77
C ASP A 102 30.07 8.65 6.28
N GLN A 103 29.18 8.95 5.35
CA GLN A 103 28.15 8.05 4.82
C GLN A 103 28.45 7.58 3.39
N LEU A 104 29.52 8.05 2.76
CA LEU A 104 29.82 7.73 1.35
C LEU A 104 29.99 6.23 1.11
N GLY A 105 30.61 5.48 2.02
CA GLY A 105 30.74 4.02 1.90
C GLY A 105 29.38 3.32 1.83
N ARG A 106 28.43 3.72 2.69
CA ARG A 106 27.06 3.18 2.65
C ARG A 106 26.33 3.55 1.36
N LEU A 107 26.57 4.75 0.85
CA LEU A 107 25.95 5.20 -0.40
C LEU A 107 26.41 4.34 -1.58
N GLU A 108 27.72 4.02 -1.66
CA GLU A 108 28.26 3.14 -2.71
C GLU A 108 27.71 1.70 -2.60
N GLU A 109 27.69 1.12 -1.41
CA GLU A 109 27.10 -0.20 -1.17
C GLU A 109 25.63 -0.23 -1.59
N GLU A 110 24.87 0.84 -1.30
CA GLU A 110 23.47 0.96 -1.71
C GLU A 110 23.35 1.07 -3.23
N LEU A 111 24.20 1.86 -3.88
CA LEU A 111 24.22 2.00 -5.33
C LEU A 111 24.51 0.66 -6.03
N GLU A 112 25.50 -0.08 -5.56
CA GLU A 112 25.84 -1.40 -6.13
C GLU A 112 24.68 -2.39 -5.98
N ARG A 113 24.07 -2.46 -4.80
CA ARG A 113 22.89 -3.32 -4.57
C ARG A 113 21.69 -2.91 -5.41
N ALA A 114 21.46 -1.61 -5.53
CA ALA A 114 20.32 -1.08 -6.28
C ALA A 114 20.42 -1.39 -7.77
N ARG A 115 21.60 -1.20 -8.35
CA ARG A 115 21.87 -1.43 -9.79
C ARG A 115 21.63 -2.86 -10.23
N GLN A 116 21.71 -3.83 -9.35
CA GLN A 116 21.43 -5.24 -9.68
C GLN A 116 20.00 -5.46 -10.17
N LEU A 117 19.03 -4.67 -9.68
CA LEU A 117 17.63 -4.77 -10.06
C LEU A 117 17.12 -3.54 -10.81
N VAL A 118 17.72 -2.37 -10.58
CA VAL A 118 17.32 -1.09 -11.16
C VAL A 118 18.54 -0.40 -11.80
N PRO A 119 18.97 -0.80 -13.01
CA PRO A 119 20.21 -0.30 -13.64
C PRO A 119 20.24 1.21 -13.89
N SER A 120 19.08 1.87 -13.92
CA SER A 120 18.96 3.32 -14.14
C SER A 120 19.44 4.17 -12.98
N ILE A 121 19.59 3.58 -11.77
CA ILE A 121 20.13 4.29 -10.60
C ILE A 121 21.59 4.63 -10.84
N HIS A 122 21.95 5.88 -10.62
CA HIS A 122 23.32 6.36 -10.86
C HIS A 122 23.76 7.42 -9.85
N ARG A 123 25.07 7.53 -9.72
CA ARG A 123 25.70 8.56 -8.89
C ARG A 123 25.63 9.92 -9.57
N VAL A 124 25.47 10.97 -8.78
CA VAL A 124 25.59 12.37 -9.18
C VAL A 124 26.55 13.11 -8.25
N SER A 125 27.16 14.19 -8.74
CA SER A 125 28.04 15.03 -7.94
C SER A 125 27.23 15.86 -6.92
N PRO A 126 27.88 16.38 -5.85
CA PRO A 126 27.23 17.30 -4.93
C PRO A 126 26.61 18.52 -5.65
N GLU A 127 27.29 19.10 -6.62
CA GLU A 127 26.81 20.24 -7.42
C GLU A 127 25.55 19.87 -8.22
N GLN A 128 25.55 18.68 -8.81
CA GLN A 128 24.38 18.17 -9.53
C GLN A 128 23.21 17.89 -8.61
N ALA A 129 23.44 17.44 -7.38
CA ALA A 129 22.41 17.23 -6.37
C ALA A 129 21.81 18.56 -5.93
N LEU A 130 22.65 19.57 -5.66
CA LEU A 130 22.22 20.93 -5.29
C LEU A 130 21.45 21.63 -6.41
N ALA A 131 21.87 21.42 -7.67
CA ALA A 131 21.13 21.95 -8.83
C ALA A 131 19.72 21.35 -8.95
N ARG A 132 19.51 20.10 -8.56
CA ARG A 132 18.19 19.45 -8.56
C ARG A 132 17.33 19.88 -7.38
N VAL A 133 17.95 20.07 -6.21
CA VAL A 133 17.26 20.42 -4.96
C VAL A 133 18.02 21.57 -4.28
N PRO A 134 17.75 22.83 -4.69
CA PRO A 134 18.52 24.01 -4.25
C PRO A 134 18.42 24.33 -2.75
N VAL A 135 17.44 23.76 -2.04
CA VAL A 135 17.25 23.96 -0.59
C VAL A 135 18.20 23.10 0.26
N LEU A 136 18.96 22.19 -0.36
CA LEU A 136 19.94 21.38 0.35
C LEU A 136 21.12 22.24 0.83
N ARG A 137 21.63 21.90 1.99
CA ARG A 137 22.85 22.53 2.51
C ARG A 137 24.09 21.99 1.80
N ALA A 138 24.86 22.88 1.17
CA ALA A 138 26.04 22.51 0.40
C ALA A 138 27.13 21.84 1.27
N ASP A 139 27.27 22.24 2.53
CA ASP A 139 28.20 21.69 3.49
C ASP A 139 27.80 20.27 3.98
N TYR A 140 26.57 19.87 3.74
CA TYR A 140 26.04 18.55 4.13
C TYR A 140 26.24 17.49 3.03
N VAL A 141 26.15 17.87 1.75
CA VAL A 141 26.10 16.93 0.63
C VAL A 141 27.52 16.58 0.16
N ALA A 142 28.02 15.43 0.53
CA ALA A 142 29.31 14.89 0.05
C ALA A 142 29.14 13.95 -1.16
N GLY A 143 27.96 13.40 -1.37
CA GLY A 143 27.63 12.55 -2.51
C GLY A 143 26.14 12.31 -2.60
N ALA A 144 25.68 11.88 -3.77
CA ALA A 144 24.27 11.56 -3.97
C ALA A 144 24.08 10.49 -5.06
N ILE A 145 22.94 9.79 -4.99
CA ILE A 145 22.44 8.90 -6.05
C ILE A 145 21.05 9.33 -6.47
N VAL A 146 20.73 9.14 -7.73
CA VAL A 146 19.43 9.44 -8.32
C VAL A 146 18.77 8.15 -8.80
N GLU A 147 17.51 7.98 -8.45
CA GLU A 147 16.60 6.97 -8.99
C GLU A 147 15.56 7.68 -9.89
N PRO A 148 15.82 7.79 -11.20
CA PRO A 148 14.92 8.51 -12.11
C PRO A 148 13.60 7.79 -12.33
N GLY A 149 13.56 6.47 -12.11
CA GLY A 149 12.38 5.62 -12.25
C GLY A 149 11.37 5.73 -11.09
N SER A 150 11.73 6.39 -9.99
CA SER A 150 10.80 6.63 -8.89
C SER A 150 9.61 7.50 -9.31
N ARG A 151 8.45 7.22 -8.73
CA ARG A 151 7.17 7.89 -9.05
C ARG A 151 6.48 8.36 -7.78
N GLU A 152 5.61 9.32 -7.92
CA GLU A 152 4.58 9.61 -6.94
C GLU A 152 3.36 8.75 -7.21
N ILE A 153 2.72 8.23 -6.15
CA ILE A 153 1.48 7.47 -6.25
C ILE A 153 0.33 8.35 -5.77
N ASP A 154 -0.74 8.46 -6.54
CA ASP A 154 -2.02 8.91 -6.00
C ASP A 154 -2.60 7.79 -5.12
N VAL A 155 -2.24 7.86 -3.84
CA VAL A 155 -2.65 6.85 -2.85
C VAL A 155 -4.15 6.83 -2.65
N ASN A 156 -4.80 7.99 -2.73
CA ASN A 156 -6.25 8.07 -2.58
C ASN A 156 -6.94 7.40 -3.78
N GLU A 157 -6.53 7.74 -5.00
CA GLU A 157 -7.14 7.15 -6.20
C GLU A 157 -6.91 5.64 -6.26
N LEU A 158 -5.70 5.17 -5.94
CA LEU A 158 -5.39 3.74 -5.85
C LEU A 158 -6.27 3.03 -4.82
N HIS A 159 -6.36 3.59 -3.61
CA HIS A 159 -7.11 3.00 -2.51
C HIS A 159 -8.61 2.99 -2.80
N GLN A 160 -9.17 4.11 -3.27
CA GLN A 160 -10.57 4.19 -3.66
C GLN A 160 -10.89 3.31 -4.88
N GLY A 161 -9.95 3.18 -5.80
CA GLY A 161 -10.05 2.23 -6.92
C GLY A 161 -10.28 0.80 -6.45
N PHE A 162 -9.48 0.32 -5.51
CA PHE A 162 -9.68 -0.99 -4.89
C PHE A 162 -11.04 -1.11 -4.21
N LEU A 163 -11.41 -0.16 -3.37
CA LEU A 163 -12.69 -0.21 -2.63
C LEU A 163 -13.91 -0.15 -3.56
N ARG A 164 -13.89 0.74 -4.57
CA ARG A 164 -14.99 0.85 -5.57
C ARG A 164 -15.17 -0.47 -6.32
N ASN A 165 -14.09 -1.05 -6.77
CA ASN A 165 -14.15 -2.26 -7.58
C ASN A 165 -14.41 -3.52 -6.74
N ALA A 166 -14.00 -3.57 -5.47
CA ALA A 166 -14.44 -4.61 -4.54
C ALA A 166 -15.97 -4.57 -4.36
N ARG A 167 -16.56 -3.38 -4.18
CA ARG A 167 -18.03 -3.22 -4.10
C ARG A 167 -18.73 -3.62 -5.39
N LYS A 168 -18.20 -3.25 -6.55
CA LYS A 168 -18.77 -3.66 -7.87
C LYS A 168 -18.80 -5.18 -8.03
N ARG A 169 -17.87 -5.90 -7.39
CA ARG A 169 -17.79 -7.37 -7.35
C ARG A 169 -18.63 -8.00 -6.24
N GLY A 170 -19.44 -7.21 -5.50
CA GLY A 170 -20.30 -7.69 -4.42
C GLY A 170 -19.64 -7.73 -3.03
N GLY A 171 -18.42 -7.23 -2.89
CA GLY A 171 -17.76 -7.11 -1.58
C GLY A 171 -18.49 -6.11 -0.66
N LEU A 172 -18.75 -6.51 0.56
CA LEU A 172 -19.35 -5.66 1.60
C LEU A 172 -18.25 -4.96 2.38
N ILE A 173 -18.29 -3.64 2.44
CA ILE A 173 -17.35 -2.82 3.22
C ILE A 173 -18.13 -2.10 4.31
N VAL A 174 -17.80 -2.42 5.56
CA VAL A 174 -18.46 -1.88 6.75
C VAL A 174 -17.48 -1.02 7.54
N THR A 175 -17.78 0.26 7.67
CA THR A 175 -17.02 1.21 8.50
C THR A 175 -17.66 1.35 9.88
N ASN A 176 -16.96 1.99 10.82
CA ASN A 176 -17.32 2.05 12.25
C ASN A 176 -17.53 0.64 12.85
N ALA A 177 -16.86 -0.36 12.30
CA ALA A 177 -16.98 -1.77 12.65
C ALA A 177 -15.65 -2.29 13.23
N GLY A 178 -15.18 -1.64 14.28
CA GLY A 178 -14.01 -2.12 15.02
C GLY A 178 -14.28 -3.53 15.54
N VAL A 179 -13.37 -4.47 15.29
CA VAL A 179 -13.48 -5.84 15.77
C VAL A 179 -12.97 -5.88 17.21
N ASP A 180 -13.89 -6.13 18.15
CA ASP A 180 -13.61 -6.16 19.59
C ASP A 180 -13.19 -7.57 20.05
N ALA A 181 -13.76 -8.61 19.42
CA ALA A 181 -13.42 -10.00 19.72
C ALA A 181 -13.49 -10.89 18.46
N ILE A 182 -12.65 -11.90 18.45
CA ILE A 182 -12.61 -12.92 17.40
C ILE A 182 -12.65 -14.29 18.09
N GLU A 183 -13.66 -15.08 17.78
CA GLU A 183 -13.84 -16.41 18.36
C GLU A 183 -13.99 -17.46 17.26
N ARG A 184 -13.40 -18.65 17.48
CA ARG A 184 -13.62 -19.77 16.58
C ARG A 184 -14.83 -20.58 17.04
N HIS A 185 -15.80 -20.71 16.16
CA HIS A 185 -16.94 -21.58 16.39
C HIS A 185 -17.06 -22.60 15.26
N LYS A 186 -16.77 -23.87 15.56
CA LYS A 186 -16.67 -24.95 14.58
C LYS A 186 -15.64 -24.62 13.48
N ASP A 187 -16.11 -24.50 12.23
CA ASP A 187 -15.34 -24.22 11.02
C ASP A 187 -15.26 -22.73 10.66
N ARG A 188 -15.86 -21.84 11.48
CA ARG A 188 -15.96 -20.39 11.20
C ARG A 188 -15.37 -19.56 12.29
N TRP A 189 -14.86 -18.39 11.91
CA TRP A 189 -14.53 -17.29 12.80
C TRP A 189 -15.74 -16.39 12.98
N ILE A 190 -16.04 -16.03 14.21
CA ILE A 190 -17.07 -15.07 14.59
C ILE A 190 -16.36 -13.79 15.00
N LEU A 191 -16.67 -12.68 14.33
CA LEU A 191 -16.12 -11.37 14.60
C LEU A 191 -17.20 -10.52 15.25
N GLN A 192 -16.93 -10.03 16.46
CA GLN A 192 -17.84 -9.15 17.21
C GLN A 192 -17.45 -7.70 16.97
N THR A 193 -18.42 -6.89 16.59
CA THR A 193 -18.24 -5.45 16.34
C THR A 193 -19.42 -4.65 16.90
N SER A 194 -19.28 -3.33 16.98
CA SER A 194 -20.39 -2.42 17.30
C SER A 194 -21.51 -2.43 16.25
N GLN A 195 -21.22 -2.89 15.01
CA GLN A 195 -22.18 -2.98 13.90
C GLN A 195 -22.88 -4.35 13.84
N GLY A 196 -22.57 -5.28 14.75
CA GLY A 196 -23.14 -6.62 14.80
C GLY A 196 -22.10 -7.72 14.71
N LEU A 197 -22.59 -8.92 14.38
CA LEU A 197 -21.77 -10.12 14.27
C LEU A 197 -21.52 -10.47 12.79
N PHE A 198 -20.27 -10.81 12.50
CA PHE A 198 -19.86 -11.27 11.18
C PHE A 198 -19.22 -12.66 11.31
N ALA A 199 -19.37 -13.50 10.28
CA ALA A 199 -18.78 -14.83 10.29
C ALA A 199 -18.19 -15.21 8.94
N ALA A 200 -17.01 -15.86 8.99
CA ALA A 200 -16.35 -16.39 7.81
C ALA A 200 -15.47 -17.60 8.17
N PRO A 201 -15.29 -18.58 7.27
CA PRO A 201 -14.33 -19.68 7.46
C PRO A 201 -12.87 -19.18 7.38
N ILE A 202 -12.61 -18.09 6.66
CA ILE A 202 -11.29 -17.47 6.46
C ILE A 202 -11.35 -16.03 6.88
#